data_65f934f4cb53a1bccb9e235554711d4f
#
_entry.id   65f934f4cb53a1bccb9e235554711d4f
#
_cell.length_a   1.000
_cell.length_b   1.000
_cell.length_c   1.000
_cell.angle_alpha   90.00
_cell.angle_beta   90.00
_cell.angle_gamma   90.00
#
_symmetry.space_group_name_H-M   'P 1'
#
loop_
_entity.id
_entity.type
_entity.pdbx_description
1 polymer ?
#
loop_
_entity_poly.entity_id
_entity_poly.type
_entity_poly.pdbx_seq_one_letter_code
_entity_poly.pdbx_strand_id
1 'polypeptide(L)'
;MSIYVALLAGCVLTMILGKFVLAELRKLKAGQEIRQDGPTWHNSKAGTPTMGGIAFILGSGIVTFACGWQQMLAGDFAHLYVYLFALIFGLIGFVDDYRKVRQHQNEGLTAKQKFALQLLAAVVFLCLMRYEGLLTNDLYIPFVNVTLTVNWIVYLIFAAFVIVGCVNSVNLTDGIDGLASSVTAVVMAFFMGAAMIWKFTTLGIFSSALCGSPSTARLCAGGSAPETG
;
A
#
# COMPACT_ATOMS: atom_id res chain seq x y z
N MET A 1 -14.14 9.38 8.70
CA MET A 1 -14.55 7.99 9.00
C MET A 1 -13.49 7.30 9.84
N SER A 2 -13.86 6.43 10.78
CA SER A 2 -12.88 5.73 11.63
C SER A 2 -12.03 4.77 10.78
N ILE A 3 -10.71 4.69 11.04
CA ILE A 3 -9.77 3.76 10.39
C ILE A 3 -10.25 2.30 10.49
N TYR A 4 -10.91 1.94 11.59
CA TYR A 4 -11.49 0.60 11.80
C TYR A 4 -12.63 0.31 10.84
N VAL A 5 -13.49 1.30 10.57
CA VAL A 5 -14.60 1.16 9.61
C VAL A 5 -14.06 0.98 8.20
N ALA A 6 -13.03 1.72 7.81
CA ALA A 6 -12.39 1.58 6.51
C ALA A 6 -11.77 0.18 6.33
N LEU A 7 -11.09 -0.34 7.37
CA LEU A 7 -10.49 -1.65 7.35
C LEU A 7 -11.55 -2.76 7.22
N LEU A 8 -12.59 -2.72 8.06
CA LEU A 8 -13.67 -3.70 8.00
C LEU A 8 -14.43 -3.65 6.69
N ALA A 9 -14.76 -2.44 6.20
CA ALA A 9 -15.43 -2.26 4.93
C ALA A 9 -14.59 -2.79 3.76
N GLY A 10 -13.28 -2.52 3.76
CA GLY A 10 -12.36 -3.04 2.75
C GLY A 10 -12.28 -4.56 2.76
N CYS A 11 -12.20 -5.16 3.93
CA CYS A 11 -12.15 -6.61 4.09
C CYS A 11 -13.44 -7.28 3.59
N VAL A 12 -14.60 -6.81 4.03
CA VAL A 12 -15.91 -7.35 3.63
C VAL A 12 -16.14 -7.16 2.14
N LEU A 13 -15.86 -5.96 1.62
CA LEU A 13 -16.04 -5.65 0.20
C LEU A 13 -15.15 -6.51 -0.69
N THR A 14 -13.88 -6.68 -0.32
CA THR A 14 -12.95 -7.54 -1.06
C THR A 14 -13.38 -9.00 -1.03
N MET A 15 -13.91 -9.52 0.09
CA MET A 15 -14.46 -10.87 0.17
C MET A 15 -15.68 -11.05 -0.74
N ILE A 16 -16.56 -10.06 -0.80
CA ILE A 16 -17.74 -10.09 -1.68
C ILE A 16 -17.30 -10.05 -3.15
N LEU A 17 -16.48 -9.07 -3.53
CA LEU A 17 -15.97 -8.92 -4.88
C LEU A 17 -15.15 -10.14 -5.32
N GLY A 18 -14.38 -10.73 -4.40
CA GLY A 18 -13.60 -11.94 -4.66
C GLY A 18 -14.44 -13.10 -5.16
N LYS A 19 -15.64 -13.33 -4.59
CA LYS A 19 -16.55 -14.37 -5.05
C LYS A 19 -16.98 -14.15 -6.51
N PHE A 20 -17.33 -12.92 -6.88
CA PHE A 20 -17.75 -12.58 -8.24
C PHE A 20 -16.58 -12.64 -9.23
N VAL A 21 -15.45 -12.03 -8.89
CA VAL A 21 -14.25 -12.01 -9.75
C VAL A 21 -13.73 -13.43 -10.00
N LEU A 22 -13.64 -14.27 -8.97
CA LEU A 22 -13.21 -15.65 -9.12
C LEU A 22 -14.19 -16.48 -9.98
N ALA A 23 -15.51 -16.24 -9.85
CA ALA A 23 -16.49 -16.91 -10.69
C ALA A 23 -16.31 -16.54 -12.17
N GLU A 24 -16.07 -15.27 -12.48
CA GLU A 24 -15.84 -14.81 -13.86
C GLU A 24 -14.50 -15.33 -14.41
N LEU A 25 -13.41 -15.30 -13.60
CA LEU A 25 -12.11 -15.82 -14.01
C LEU A 25 -12.15 -17.34 -14.31
N ARG A 26 -12.95 -18.11 -13.55
CA ARG A 26 -13.17 -19.52 -13.84
C ARG A 26 -13.90 -19.73 -15.17
N LYS A 27 -14.90 -18.91 -15.49
CA LYS A 27 -15.59 -18.97 -16.79
C LYS A 27 -14.65 -18.66 -17.96
N LEU A 28 -13.74 -17.70 -17.78
CA LEU A 28 -12.75 -17.30 -18.77
C LEU A 28 -11.62 -18.36 -18.95
N LYS A 29 -11.65 -19.45 -18.16
CA LYS A 29 -10.57 -20.47 -18.13
C LYS A 29 -9.18 -19.87 -17.93
N ALA A 30 -9.10 -18.77 -17.18
CA ALA A 30 -7.86 -18.10 -16.81
C ALA A 30 -7.11 -18.92 -15.74
N GLY A 31 -6.83 -20.19 -16.04
CA GLY A 31 -6.12 -21.11 -15.17
C GLY A 31 -4.61 -21.03 -15.36
N GLN A 32 -3.88 -21.26 -14.28
CA GLN A 32 -2.42 -21.34 -14.30
C GLN A 32 -1.97 -22.64 -14.98
N GLU A 33 -1.10 -22.52 -15.97
CA GLU A 33 -0.36 -23.67 -16.49
C GLU A 33 0.84 -23.97 -15.60
N ILE A 34 0.99 -25.24 -15.23
CA ILE A 34 2.07 -25.69 -14.34
C ILE A 34 3.31 -25.98 -15.17
N ARG A 35 4.47 -25.54 -14.69
CA ARG A 35 5.77 -25.89 -15.26
C ARG A 35 5.95 -27.42 -15.24
N GLN A 36 6.24 -27.99 -16.38
CA GLN A 36 6.48 -29.45 -16.49
C GLN A 36 7.75 -29.93 -15.77
N ASP A 37 8.68 -29.02 -15.52
CA ASP A 37 9.94 -29.26 -14.82
C ASP A 37 9.83 -29.28 -13.29
N GLY A 38 8.59 -29.07 -12.75
CA GLY A 38 8.31 -28.97 -11.31
C GLY A 38 7.95 -30.33 -10.67
N PRO A 39 7.93 -30.40 -9.33
CA PRO A 39 7.50 -31.59 -8.61
C PRO A 39 6.06 -31.99 -8.96
N THR A 40 5.81 -33.29 -9.11
CA THR A 40 4.54 -33.85 -9.60
C THR A 40 3.31 -33.55 -8.74
N TRP A 41 3.48 -33.22 -7.44
CA TRP A 41 2.37 -32.83 -6.56
C TRP A 41 1.77 -31.45 -6.90
N HIS A 42 2.46 -30.62 -7.71
CA HIS A 42 1.88 -29.36 -8.20
C HIS A 42 0.80 -29.55 -9.26
N ASN A 43 0.76 -30.72 -9.91
CA ASN A 43 -0.23 -31.02 -10.96
C ASN A 43 -1.68 -30.98 -10.47
N SER A 44 -1.93 -31.18 -9.17
CA SER A 44 -3.26 -31.06 -8.57
C SER A 44 -3.81 -29.60 -8.55
N LYS A 45 -2.95 -28.61 -8.78
CA LYS A 45 -3.28 -27.18 -8.79
C LYS A 45 -3.47 -26.61 -10.22
N ALA A 46 -3.36 -27.45 -11.24
CA ALA A 46 -3.63 -27.06 -12.62
C ALA A 46 -5.05 -26.50 -12.74
N GLY A 47 -5.20 -25.34 -13.40
CA GLY A 47 -6.49 -24.68 -13.57
C GLY A 47 -6.92 -23.77 -12.40
N THR A 48 -6.07 -23.57 -11.40
CA THR A 48 -6.35 -22.53 -10.38
C THR A 48 -6.43 -21.15 -11.06
N PRO A 49 -7.50 -20.36 -10.85
CA PRO A 49 -7.63 -19.05 -11.49
C PRO A 49 -6.48 -18.13 -11.10
N THR A 50 -5.85 -17.50 -12.08
CA THR A 50 -4.90 -16.39 -11.89
C THR A 50 -5.62 -15.05 -11.88
N MET A 51 -4.93 -13.94 -11.61
CA MET A 51 -5.48 -12.57 -11.60
C MET A 51 -6.50 -12.28 -10.48
N GLY A 52 -6.52 -13.07 -9.40
CA GLY A 52 -7.41 -12.83 -8.24
C GLY A 52 -7.20 -11.47 -7.57
N GLY A 53 -6.02 -10.86 -7.75
CA GLY A 53 -5.69 -9.52 -7.25
C GLY A 53 -6.62 -8.41 -7.75
N ILE A 54 -7.36 -8.60 -8.84
CA ILE A 54 -8.36 -7.64 -9.33
C ILE A 54 -9.41 -7.34 -8.26
N ALA A 55 -9.87 -8.36 -7.53
CA ALA A 55 -10.85 -8.18 -6.45
C ALA A 55 -10.31 -7.28 -5.32
N PHE A 56 -9.05 -7.47 -4.96
CA PHE A 56 -8.36 -6.67 -3.95
C PHE A 56 -8.17 -5.22 -4.41
N ILE A 57 -7.74 -5.01 -5.64
CA ILE A 57 -7.56 -3.67 -6.23
C ILE A 57 -8.89 -2.92 -6.25
N LEU A 58 -9.97 -3.55 -6.73
CA LEU A 58 -11.29 -2.91 -6.77
C LEU A 58 -11.81 -2.62 -5.35
N GLY A 59 -11.69 -3.56 -4.42
CA GLY A 59 -12.15 -3.38 -3.04
C GLY A 59 -11.41 -2.25 -2.33
N SER A 60 -10.08 -2.23 -2.42
CA SER A 60 -9.27 -1.16 -1.82
C SER A 60 -9.53 0.20 -2.47
N GLY A 61 -9.75 0.25 -3.80
CA GLY A 61 -10.08 1.47 -4.51
C GLY A 61 -11.38 2.09 -4.04
N ILE A 62 -12.45 1.32 -3.99
CA ILE A 62 -13.76 1.82 -3.54
C ILE A 62 -13.64 2.39 -2.12
N VAL A 63 -12.93 1.71 -1.21
CA VAL A 63 -12.74 2.19 0.15
C VAL A 63 -11.86 3.44 0.19
N THR A 64 -10.78 3.50 -0.61
CA THR A 64 -9.92 4.69 -0.70
C THR A 64 -10.72 5.92 -1.14
N PHE A 65 -11.55 5.79 -2.16
CA PHE A 65 -12.42 6.87 -2.62
C PHE A 65 -13.49 7.25 -1.59
N ALA A 66 -14.17 6.26 -1.01
CA ALA A 66 -15.24 6.50 -0.03
C ALA A 66 -14.72 7.11 1.28
N CYS A 67 -13.55 6.66 1.75
CA CYS A 67 -12.95 7.19 2.98
C CYS A 67 -12.22 8.51 2.77
N GLY A 68 -11.61 8.69 1.60
CA GLY A 68 -10.86 9.89 1.22
C GLY A 68 -11.71 11.04 0.70
N TRP A 69 -13.04 10.86 0.56
CA TRP A 69 -13.92 11.87 -0.04
C TRP A 69 -13.80 13.26 0.59
N GLN A 70 -13.75 13.34 1.91
CA GLN A 70 -13.60 14.63 2.61
C GLN A 70 -12.23 15.27 2.37
N GLN A 71 -11.17 14.49 2.26
CA GLN A 71 -9.81 14.94 1.98
C GLN A 71 -9.73 15.48 0.54
N MET A 72 -10.36 14.78 -0.42
CA MET A 72 -10.44 15.26 -1.80
C MET A 72 -11.17 16.61 -1.92
N LEU A 73 -12.26 16.80 -1.18
CA LEU A 73 -12.97 18.07 -1.12
C LEU A 73 -12.12 19.19 -0.50
N ALA A 74 -11.19 18.84 0.40
CA ALA A 74 -10.23 19.78 1.00
C ALA A 74 -8.98 20.02 0.11
N GLY A 75 -8.90 19.38 -1.07
CA GLY A 75 -7.76 19.51 -1.99
C GLY A 75 -6.56 18.62 -1.64
N ASP A 76 -6.69 17.67 -0.70
CA ASP A 76 -5.65 16.72 -0.35
C ASP A 76 -5.85 15.41 -1.13
N PHE A 77 -5.01 15.15 -2.11
CA PHE A 77 -5.03 13.98 -2.98
C PHE A 77 -3.93 12.96 -2.67
N ALA A 78 -3.19 13.11 -1.57
CA ALA A 78 -2.05 12.25 -1.24
C ALA A 78 -2.41 10.75 -1.24
N HIS A 79 -3.58 10.39 -0.70
CA HIS A 79 -4.08 9.01 -0.68
C HIS A 79 -4.38 8.46 -2.08
N LEU A 80 -4.81 9.30 -3.03
CA LEU A 80 -5.06 8.91 -4.42
C LEU A 80 -3.75 8.68 -5.18
N TYR A 81 -2.72 9.48 -4.93
CA TYR A 81 -1.40 9.26 -5.55
C TYR A 81 -0.82 7.91 -5.15
N VAL A 82 -0.93 7.53 -3.87
CA VAL A 82 -0.48 6.22 -3.39
C VAL A 82 -1.29 5.09 -4.03
N TYR A 83 -2.61 5.27 -4.13
CA TYR A 83 -3.48 4.28 -4.77
C TYR A 83 -3.19 4.16 -6.27
N LEU A 84 -3.00 5.27 -6.98
CA LEU A 84 -2.63 5.29 -8.39
C LEU A 84 -1.30 4.56 -8.64
N PHE A 85 -0.34 4.76 -7.75
CA PHE A 85 0.93 4.05 -7.80
C PHE A 85 0.74 2.53 -7.65
N ALA A 86 -0.07 2.10 -6.68
CA ALA A 86 -0.42 0.69 -6.52
C ALA A 86 -1.12 0.13 -7.76
N LEU A 87 -2.01 0.91 -8.41
CA LEU A 87 -2.67 0.54 -9.67
C LEU A 87 -1.67 0.34 -10.81
N ILE A 88 -0.68 1.21 -10.96
CA ILE A 88 0.34 1.09 -12.02
C ILE A 88 1.12 -0.22 -11.86
N PHE A 89 1.53 -0.55 -10.63
CA PHE A 89 2.20 -1.83 -10.36
C PHE A 89 1.26 -3.02 -10.53
N GLY A 90 0.01 -2.89 -10.10
CA GLY A 90 -1.04 -3.89 -10.36
C GLY A 90 -1.27 -4.13 -11.85
N LEU A 91 -1.24 -3.07 -12.67
CA LEU A 91 -1.38 -3.17 -14.12
C LEU A 91 -0.18 -3.89 -14.76
N ILE A 92 1.04 -3.63 -14.30
CA ILE A 92 2.24 -4.35 -14.77
C ILE A 92 2.09 -5.85 -14.46
N GLY A 93 1.65 -6.22 -13.25
CA GLY A 93 1.38 -7.61 -12.89
C GLY A 93 0.23 -8.22 -13.70
N PHE A 94 -0.85 -7.47 -13.92
CA PHE A 94 -1.96 -7.90 -14.76
C PHE A 94 -1.54 -8.19 -16.19
N VAL A 95 -0.74 -7.33 -16.81
CA VAL A 95 -0.23 -7.53 -18.18
C VAL A 95 0.68 -8.77 -18.24
N ASP A 96 1.50 -8.98 -17.22
CA ASP A 96 2.34 -10.18 -17.09
C ASP A 96 1.50 -11.47 -17.08
N ASP A 97 0.48 -11.51 -16.21
CA ASP A 97 -0.40 -12.69 -16.09
C ASP A 97 -1.33 -12.85 -17.31
N TYR A 98 -1.86 -11.76 -17.87
CA TYR A 98 -2.69 -11.80 -19.06
C TYR A 98 -1.95 -12.38 -20.26
N ARG A 99 -0.66 -12.04 -20.44
CA ARG A 99 0.17 -12.62 -21.50
C ARG A 99 0.35 -14.12 -21.32
N LYS A 100 0.61 -14.59 -20.08
CA LYS A 100 0.72 -16.02 -19.76
C LYS A 100 -0.55 -16.79 -20.17
N VAL A 101 -1.70 -16.28 -19.73
CA VAL A 101 -3.00 -16.90 -20.03
C VAL A 101 -3.29 -16.92 -21.54
N ARG A 102 -3.06 -15.80 -22.24
CA ARG A 102 -3.36 -15.68 -23.67
C ARG A 102 -2.45 -16.51 -24.55
N GLN A 103 -1.19 -16.67 -24.18
CA GLN A 103 -0.18 -17.39 -24.95
C GLN A 103 -0.08 -18.86 -24.56
N HIS A 104 -0.85 -19.32 -23.55
CA HIS A 104 -0.74 -20.65 -22.97
C HIS A 104 0.71 -21.03 -22.62
N GLN A 105 1.43 -20.08 -22.03
CA GLN A 105 2.84 -20.21 -21.68
C GLN A 105 3.05 -19.78 -20.22
N ASN A 106 4.10 -20.34 -19.60
CA ASN A 106 4.50 -19.94 -18.25
C ASN A 106 5.26 -18.60 -18.22
N GLU A 107 5.67 -18.08 -19.38
CA GLU A 107 6.41 -16.83 -19.50
C GLU A 107 5.49 -15.69 -19.92
N GLY A 108 5.44 -14.63 -19.09
CA GLY A 108 4.70 -13.40 -19.35
C GLY A 108 5.59 -12.33 -20.00
N LEU A 109 5.85 -11.27 -19.26
CA LEU A 109 6.86 -10.26 -19.62
C LEU A 109 8.26 -10.84 -19.37
N THR A 110 9.21 -10.49 -20.25
CA THR A 110 10.61 -10.84 -19.95
C THR A 110 11.07 -10.14 -18.68
N ALA A 111 12.01 -10.75 -17.94
CA ALA A 111 12.52 -10.18 -16.69
C ALA A 111 13.04 -8.74 -16.88
N LYS A 112 13.69 -8.46 -18.01
CA LYS A 112 14.18 -7.11 -18.36
C LYS A 112 13.03 -6.11 -18.59
N GLN A 113 11.98 -6.52 -19.30
CA GLN A 113 10.80 -5.67 -19.54
C GLN A 113 10.07 -5.36 -18.23
N LYS A 114 9.85 -6.38 -17.39
CA LYS A 114 9.20 -6.22 -16.09
C LYS A 114 9.99 -5.26 -15.20
N PHE A 115 11.30 -5.47 -15.09
CA PHE A 115 12.19 -4.61 -14.31
C PHE A 115 12.19 -3.16 -14.82
N ALA A 116 12.29 -2.95 -16.15
CA ALA A 116 12.31 -1.62 -16.74
C ALA A 116 11.00 -0.86 -16.50
N LEU A 117 9.84 -1.54 -16.64
CA LEU A 117 8.53 -0.93 -16.36
C LEU A 117 8.36 -0.57 -14.89
N GLN A 118 8.78 -1.44 -13.99
CA GLN A 118 8.75 -1.20 -12.54
C GLN A 118 9.66 -0.03 -12.16
N LEU A 119 10.87 0.02 -12.72
CA LEU A 119 11.82 1.10 -12.44
C LEU A 119 11.28 2.44 -12.96
N LEU A 120 10.74 2.47 -14.17
CA LEU A 120 10.12 3.67 -14.75
C LEU A 120 8.96 4.15 -13.89
N ALA A 121 8.06 3.26 -13.48
CA ALA A 121 6.94 3.59 -12.60
C ALA A 121 7.42 4.15 -11.25
N ALA A 122 8.43 3.54 -10.64
CA ALA A 122 9.00 4.02 -9.37
C ALA A 122 9.60 5.42 -9.50
N VAL A 123 10.40 5.67 -10.55
CA VAL A 123 11.03 6.97 -10.78
C VAL A 123 9.98 8.04 -11.03
N VAL A 124 9.00 7.79 -11.89
CA VAL A 124 7.91 8.75 -12.18
C VAL A 124 7.14 9.08 -10.92
N PHE A 125 6.80 8.07 -10.10
CA PHE A 125 6.09 8.29 -8.85
C PHE A 125 6.89 9.12 -7.84
N LEU A 126 8.18 8.82 -7.65
CA LEU A 126 9.05 9.58 -6.73
C LEU A 126 9.20 11.03 -7.18
N CYS A 127 9.33 11.28 -8.49
CA CYS A 127 9.38 12.63 -9.04
C CYS A 127 8.05 13.37 -8.83
N LEU A 128 6.91 12.69 -9.02
CA LEU A 128 5.59 13.27 -8.76
C LEU A 128 5.41 13.62 -7.29
N MET A 129 5.75 12.71 -6.36
CA MET A 129 5.65 12.96 -4.93
C MET A 129 6.53 14.14 -4.47
N ARG A 130 7.70 14.29 -5.07
CA ARG A 130 8.54 15.45 -4.82
C ARG A 130 7.96 16.74 -5.36
N TYR A 131 7.40 16.71 -6.57
CA TYR A 131 6.77 17.88 -7.21
C TYR A 131 5.59 18.39 -6.37
N GLU A 132 4.77 17.49 -5.84
CA GLU A 132 3.66 17.79 -4.93
C GLU A 132 4.10 18.19 -3.51
N GLY A 133 5.41 18.20 -3.21
CA GLY A 133 5.92 18.53 -1.89
C GLY A 133 5.63 17.48 -0.81
N LEU A 134 5.19 16.29 -1.19
CA LEU A 134 4.86 15.19 -0.29
C LEU A 134 6.07 14.33 0.08
N LEU A 135 7.21 14.54 -0.59
CA LEU A 135 8.44 13.77 -0.37
C LEU A 135 9.63 14.69 -0.12
N THR A 136 10.31 14.48 0.99
CA THR A 136 11.61 15.08 1.29
C THR A 136 12.72 14.08 0.98
N ASN A 137 13.95 14.58 0.83
CA ASN A 137 15.13 13.74 0.63
C ASN A 137 15.89 13.45 1.94
N ASP A 138 15.17 13.52 3.05
CA ASP A 138 15.70 13.22 4.38
C ASP A 138 15.55 11.74 4.69
N LEU A 139 16.64 11.09 5.02
CA LEU A 139 16.70 9.70 5.42
C LEU A 139 16.85 9.61 6.94
N TYR A 140 15.81 9.19 7.63
CA TYR A 140 15.84 8.96 9.06
C TYR A 140 16.38 7.57 9.39
N ILE A 141 17.42 7.49 10.21
CA ILE A 141 18.00 6.24 10.69
C ILE A 141 17.53 5.99 12.13
N PRO A 142 16.56 5.08 12.35
CA PRO A 142 15.86 4.97 13.62
C PRO A 142 16.75 4.51 14.79
N PHE A 143 17.75 3.67 14.54
CA PHE A 143 18.60 3.13 15.61
C PHE A 143 19.64 4.13 16.12
N VAL A 144 20.04 5.09 15.31
CA VAL A 144 21.02 6.13 15.65
C VAL A 144 20.32 7.47 15.94
N ASN A 145 19.02 7.55 15.65
CA ASN A 145 18.19 8.75 15.78
C ASN A 145 18.79 9.96 15.04
N VAL A 146 19.32 9.73 13.84
CA VAL A 146 19.94 10.74 13.00
C VAL A 146 19.15 10.87 11.70
N THR A 147 18.92 12.10 11.28
CA THR A 147 18.34 12.44 9.97
C THR A 147 19.48 12.90 9.05
N LEU A 148 19.66 12.18 7.94
CA LEU A 148 20.62 12.51 6.90
C LEU A 148 19.89 13.14 5.72
N THR A 149 20.19 14.39 5.41
CA THR A 149 19.73 15.02 4.17
C THR A 149 20.63 14.59 3.03
N VAL A 150 20.12 13.78 2.11
CA VAL A 150 20.87 13.18 1.02
C VAL A 150 20.61 13.96 -0.28
N ASN A 151 21.58 13.96 -1.20
CA ASN A 151 21.35 14.51 -2.53
C ASN A 151 20.15 13.81 -3.19
N TRP A 152 19.29 14.61 -3.86
CA TRP A 152 18.07 14.10 -4.47
C TRP A 152 18.29 12.94 -5.45
N ILE A 153 19.34 13.00 -6.28
CA ILE A 153 19.63 11.95 -7.26
C ILE A 153 19.98 10.64 -6.54
N VAL A 154 20.78 10.71 -5.48
CA VAL A 154 21.15 9.55 -4.67
C VAL A 154 19.92 8.97 -3.98
N TYR A 155 19.07 9.83 -3.40
CA TYR A 155 17.80 9.43 -2.79
C TYR A 155 16.89 8.74 -3.81
N LEU A 156 16.72 9.31 -5.00
CA LEU A 156 15.90 8.77 -6.08
C LEU A 156 16.36 7.36 -6.49
N ILE A 157 17.65 7.17 -6.71
CA ILE A 157 18.21 5.85 -7.08
C ILE A 157 17.97 4.85 -5.95
N PHE A 158 18.25 5.24 -4.72
CA PHE A 158 18.07 4.37 -3.56
C PHE A 158 16.60 4.00 -3.36
N ALA A 159 15.69 4.98 -3.36
CA ALA A 159 14.27 4.76 -3.17
C ALA A 159 13.66 3.92 -4.31
N ALA A 160 14.04 4.17 -5.56
CA ALA A 160 13.60 3.36 -6.70
C ALA A 160 14.10 1.91 -6.58
N PHE A 161 15.35 1.71 -6.16
CA PHE A 161 15.90 0.38 -5.91
C PHE A 161 15.11 -0.36 -4.81
N VAL A 162 14.81 0.31 -3.69
CA VAL A 162 14.01 -0.27 -2.60
C VAL A 162 12.61 -0.64 -3.08
N ILE A 163 11.92 0.24 -3.80
CA ILE A 163 10.58 -0.02 -4.33
C ILE A 163 10.58 -1.25 -5.25
N VAL A 164 11.47 -1.28 -6.24
CA VAL A 164 11.55 -2.39 -7.20
C VAL A 164 11.97 -3.68 -6.51
N GLY A 165 12.91 -3.59 -5.56
CA GLY A 165 13.34 -4.71 -4.73
C GLY A 165 12.19 -5.31 -3.92
N CYS A 166 11.41 -4.47 -3.22
CA CYS A 166 10.23 -4.91 -2.45
C CYS A 166 9.19 -5.59 -3.35
N VAL A 167 8.84 -4.99 -4.50
CA VAL A 167 7.85 -5.57 -5.42
C VAL A 167 8.29 -6.94 -5.93
N ASN A 168 9.55 -7.09 -6.31
CA ASN A 168 10.06 -8.38 -6.79
C ASN A 168 10.19 -9.39 -5.65
N SER A 169 10.55 -8.98 -4.44
CA SER A 169 10.57 -9.86 -3.27
C SER A 169 9.18 -10.40 -2.94
N VAL A 170 8.14 -9.57 -2.96
CA VAL A 170 6.76 -10.02 -2.77
C VAL A 170 6.35 -11.01 -3.86
N ASN A 171 6.69 -10.73 -5.12
CA ASN A 171 6.39 -11.64 -6.23
C ASN A 171 7.12 -13.00 -6.09
N LEU A 172 8.34 -13.03 -5.55
CA LEU A 172 9.05 -14.28 -5.27
C LEU A 172 8.44 -15.03 -4.07
N THR A 173 7.94 -14.31 -3.08
CA THR A 173 7.27 -14.90 -1.90
C THR A 173 5.98 -15.62 -2.28
N ASP A 174 5.33 -15.23 -3.38
CA ASP A 174 4.08 -15.83 -3.88
C ASP A 174 4.29 -17.17 -4.61
N GLY A 175 5.26 -17.95 -4.19
CA GLY A 175 5.54 -19.29 -4.73
C GLY A 175 4.85 -20.43 -3.99
N ILE A 176 4.29 -20.19 -2.80
CA ILE A 176 3.62 -21.17 -1.94
C ILE A 176 2.27 -20.62 -1.50
N ASP A 177 1.23 -21.47 -1.54
CA ASP A 177 -0.14 -21.09 -1.18
C ASP A 177 -0.20 -20.49 0.24
N GLY A 178 -0.73 -19.29 0.33
CA GLY A 178 -0.93 -18.58 1.59
C GLY A 178 0.31 -17.87 2.14
N LEU A 179 1.51 -18.11 1.62
CA LEU A 179 2.73 -17.49 2.14
C LEU A 179 2.74 -15.98 1.93
N ALA A 180 2.51 -15.51 0.69
CA ALA A 180 2.47 -14.08 0.39
C ALA A 180 1.37 -13.37 1.16
N SER A 181 0.17 -13.95 1.26
CA SER A 181 -0.96 -13.35 1.97
C SER A 181 -0.73 -13.28 3.48
N SER A 182 -0.14 -14.31 4.11
CA SER A 182 0.15 -14.30 5.53
C SER A 182 1.26 -13.29 5.89
N VAL A 183 2.34 -13.24 5.12
CA VAL A 183 3.42 -12.25 5.30
C VAL A 183 2.87 -10.83 5.13
N THR A 184 2.10 -10.60 4.06
CA THR A 184 1.47 -9.29 3.81
C THR A 184 0.54 -8.88 4.95
N ALA A 185 -0.25 -9.80 5.51
CA ALA A 185 -1.12 -9.51 6.63
C ALA A 185 -0.34 -9.04 7.88
N VAL A 186 0.78 -9.69 8.20
CA VAL A 186 1.65 -9.30 9.32
C VAL A 186 2.27 -7.92 9.08
N VAL A 187 2.79 -7.67 7.87
CA VAL A 187 3.38 -6.38 7.50
C VAL A 187 2.34 -5.26 7.58
N MET A 188 1.13 -5.48 7.06
CA MET A 188 0.04 -4.49 7.12
C MET A 188 -0.43 -4.24 8.55
N ALA A 189 -0.50 -5.27 9.40
CA ALA A 189 -0.82 -5.11 10.82
C ALA A 189 0.25 -4.27 11.54
N PHE A 190 1.53 -4.47 11.23
CA PHE A 190 2.62 -3.66 11.77
C PHE A 190 2.49 -2.18 11.36
N PHE A 191 2.31 -1.88 10.08
CA PHE A 191 2.17 -0.51 9.60
C PHE A 191 0.90 0.17 10.14
N MET A 192 -0.20 -0.58 10.29
CA MET A 192 -1.41 -0.07 10.92
C MET A 192 -1.15 0.31 12.38
N GLY A 193 -0.46 -0.53 13.15
CA GLY A 193 -0.07 -0.24 14.52
C GLY A 193 0.85 0.98 14.62
N ALA A 194 1.87 1.06 13.75
CA ALA A 194 2.77 2.21 13.68
C ALA A 194 2.03 3.51 13.36
N ALA A 195 1.10 3.51 12.40
CA ALA A 195 0.29 4.69 12.06
C ALA A 195 -0.63 5.12 13.22
N MET A 196 -1.18 4.18 13.96
CA MET A 196 -1.98 4.48 15.16
C MET A 196 -1.12 5.16 16.23
N ILE A 197 0.05 4.60 16.54
CA ILE A 197 0.98 5.17 17.53
C ILE A 197 1.40 6.59 17.10
N TRP A 198 1.74 6.78 15.83
CA TRP A 198 2.09 8.10 15.30
C TRP A 198 0.97 9.11 15.50
N LYS A 199 -0.26 8.76 15.19
CA LYS A 199 -1.43 9.61 15.39
C LYS A 199 -1.64 9.99 16.87
N PHE A 200 -1.52 9.03 17.78
CA PHE A 200 -1.65 9.27 19.21
C PHE A 200 -0.52 10.17 19.74
N THR A 201 0.71 9.95 19.30
CA THR A 201 1.86 10.78 19.67
C THR A 201 1.68 12.22 19.20
N THR A 202 1.26 12.42 17.94
CA THR A 202 1.01 13.74 17.37
C THR A 202 -0.12 14.48 18.11
N LEU A 203 -1.22 13.79 18.44
CA LEU A 203 -2.32 14.34 19.22
C LEU A 203 -1.87 14.71 20.65
N GLY A 204 -1.02 13.87 21.28
CA GLY A 204 -0.46 14.13 22.61
C GLY A 204 0.43 15.37 22.61
N ILE A 205 1.31 15.53 21.62
CA ILE A 205 2.17 16.72 21.49
C ILE A 205 1.31 17.99 21.25
N PHE A 206 0.31 17.89 20.39
CA PHE A 206 -0.59 19.02 20.12
C PHE A 206 -1.40 19.41 21.36
N SER A 207 -1.92 18.44 22.12
CA SER A 207 -2.62 18.69 23.38
C SER A 207 -1.71 19.33 24.43
N SER A 208 -0.47 18.85 24.57
CA SER A 208 0.50 19.43 25.52
C SER A 208 0.95 20.83 25.11
N ALA A 209 1.10 21.10 23.81
CA ALA A 209 1.41 22.44 23.29
C ALA A 209 0.26 23.44 23.53
N LEU A 210 -0.99 23.00 23.37
CA LEU A 210 -2.16 23.79 23.71
C LEU A 210 -2.26 24.07 25.23
N CYS A 211 -2.00 23.07 26.07
CA CYS A 211 -2.06 23.21 27.53
C CYS A 211 -0.90 24.07 28.08
N GLY A 212 0.24 24.12 27.38
CA GLY A 212 1.40 24.95 27.73
C GLY A 212 1.27 26.44 27.37
N SER A 213 0.23 26.84 26.65
CA SER A 213 0.00 28.25 26.35
C SER A 213 -0.59 29.00 27.57
N PRO A 214 -0.02 30.17 27.96
CA PRO A 214 -0.51 30.93 29.12
C PRO A 214 -2.01 31.34 29.07
N SER A 215 -2.58 31.39 27.88
CA SER A 215 -4.00 31.71 27.66
C SER A 215 -4.92 30.50 27.91
N THR A 216 -4.44 29.29 27.73
CA THR A 216 -5.24 28.04 27.93
C THR A 216 -5.01 27.42 29.30
N ALA A 217 -3.90 27.75 29.98
CA ALA A 217 -3.69 27.37 31.38
C ALA A 217 -4.78 27.85 32.32
N ARG A 218 -5.40 29.03 32.01
CA ARG A 218 -6.55 29.56 32.76
C ARG A 218 -7.85 28.78 32.52
N LEU A 219 -7.99 28.15 31.37
CA LEU A 219 -9.17 27.34 31.04
C LEU A 219 -9.09 25.93 31.61
N CYS A 220 -7.87 25.38 31.77
CA CYS A 220 -7.66 24.08 32.39
C CYS A 220 -7.63 24.12 33.93
N ALA A 221 -7.29 25.22 34.53
CA ALA A 221 -7.40 25.46 35.97
C ALA A 221 -8.82 25.93 36.31
N GLY A 222 -9.79 25.01 36.25
CA GLY A 222 -11.22 25.25 36.44
C GLY A 222 -11.52 26.35 37.44
N GLY A 223 -12.22 27.38 36.99
CA GLY A 223 -12.53 28.61 37.68
C GLY A 223 -13.06 28.43 39.13
N SER A 224 -12.31 28.94 40.05
CA SER A 224 -12.79 29.45 41.28
C SER A 224 -12.14 30.81 41.44
N ALA A 225 -12.82 31.84 40.95
CA ALA A 225 -12.54 33.21 41.38
C ALA A 225 -13.00 33.32 42.84
N PRO A 226 -12.16 33.78 43.77
CA PRO A 226 -12.66 34.23 45.05
C PRO A 226 -13.33 35.58 44.79
N GLU A 227 -14.63 35.65 45.10
CA GLU A 227 -15.31 36.92 45.36
C GLU A 227 -14.59 37.61 46.52
N THR A 228 -13.92 38.73 46.25
CA THR A 228 -13.50 39.65 47.26
C THR A 228 -14.52 40.78 47.25
N GLY A 229 -15.21 40.87 48.39
CA GLY A 229 -16.11 41.97 48.78
C GLY A 229 -15.44 43.34 48.86
#